data_182bce690352c6aba30c47400a621d0b
#
_entry.id   182bce690352c6aba30c47400a621d0b
#
_cell.length_a   1.000
_cell.length_b   1.000
_cell.length_c   1.000
_cell.angle_alpha   90.00
_cell.angle_beta   90.00
_cell.angle_gamma   90.00
#
_symmetry.space_group_name_H-M   'P 1'
#
loop_
_entity.id
_entity.type
_entity.pdbx_description
1 polymer ?
#
loop_
_entity_poly.entity_id
_entity_poly.type
_entity_poly.pdbx_seq_one_letter_code
_entity_poly.pdbx_strand_id
1 'polypeptide(L)'
;MSKYKMISPAVPNVPWQDKPENHEGAPLWRYTENPVIGRNPVEGVARIFNSAVIPYEGKFIGVFRGEQVNGIPFIYLGRSEDGLHWTFDKEKINFVNEKGESFMPKYAYDPRLVKVEDTYYVIWCQDFYGASIGVAKTTDFKTFTRIENPFIPFNRNAVLFPRKINGNYVMLSRPSDSGHTPCGDIFLSESPDMTFWGKHRHVMGKTSEWWESVKIGGGAAPIETSEGWLLFYHGVTGTCNGYVYSIGGAILDIDEPSRVKYRCENFLLTPETWYEERGFVPNVCFPCATIHDSETGKIALYYGAADSYVGVAFTTLDEIVDYIKDHSLVREEDTELGIR
;
A
#
# COMPACT_ATOMS: atom_id res chain seq x y z
N MET A 1 -7.36 22.21 -17.22
CA MET A 1 -7.88 21.94 -15.86
C MET A 1 -8.08 20.45 -15.76
N SER A 2 -7.68 19.84 -14.66
CA SER A 2 -7.89 18.41 -14.42
C SER A 2 -9.40 18.09 -14.46
N LYS A 3 -9.76 16.97 -15.05
CA LYS A 3 -11.14 16.48 -15.17
C LYS A 3 -11.67 16.04 -13.78
N TYR A 4 -10.80 15.45 -12.98
CA TYR A 4 -11.08 14.98 -11.64
C TYR A 4 -10.30 15.76 -10.59
N LYS A 5 -10.79 15.77 -9.36
CA LYS A 5 -10.15 16.44 -8.23
C LYS A 5 -9.62 15.42 -7.22
N MET A 6 -8.45 15.68 -6.72
CA MET A 6 -7.81 14.96 -5.63
C MET A 6 -7.88 15.81 -4.37
N ILE A 7 -8.26 15.21 -3.25
CA ILE A 7 -8.36 15.88 -1.95
C ILE A 7 -7.10 15.55 -1.15
N SER A 8 -6.07 16.36 -1.36
CA SER A 8 -4.78 16.24 -0.69
C SER A 8 -4.04 17.57 -0.72
N PRO A 9 -2.99 17.78 0.08
CA PRO A 9 -2.14 18.95 -0.07
C PRO A 9 -1.33 18.90 -1.36
N ALA A 10 -0.86 20.07 -1.80
CA ALA A 10 0.14 20.20 -2.85
C ALA A 10 1.49 19.62 -2.40
N VAL A 11 2.22 19.01 -3.34
CA VAL A 11 3.53 18.39 -3.07
C VAL A 11 4.55 18.87 -4.11
N PRO A 12 5.15 20.07 -3.91
CA PRO A 12 5.91 20.75 -4.94
C PRO A 12 7.29 20.15 -5.24
N ASN A 13 7.84 19.31 -4.37
CA ASN A 13 9.26 18.94 -4.42
C ASN A 13 9.54 17.56 -5.06
N VAL A 14 8.55 16.91 -5.65
CA VAL A 14 8.80 15.65 -6.37
C VAL A 14 9.29 15.92 -7.78
N PRO A 15 10.41 15.34 -8.22
CA PRO A 15 10.85 15.43 -9.61
C PRO A 15 10.02 14.50 -10.50
N TRP A 16 8.81 14.96 -10.81
CA TRP A 16 7.84 14.21 -11.60
C TRP A 16 8.39 13.88 -12.99
N GLN A 17 8.30 12.60 -13.36
CA GLN A 17 8.60 12.17 -14.72
C GLN A 17 7.31 12.17 -15.55
N ASP A 18 7.35 12.84 -16.68
CA ASP A 18 6.26 12.85 -17.63
C ASP A 18 6.13 11.49 -18.35
N LYS A 19 4.92 11.21 -18.86
CA LYS A 19 4.64 9.98 -19.60
C LYS A 19 5.52 9.90 -20.85
N PRO A 20 6.23 8.78 -21.07
CA PRO A 20 6.98 8.59 -22.32
C PRO A 20 6.06 8.62 -23.54
N GLU A 21 6.50 9.23 -24.63
CA GLU A 21 5.70 9.37 -25.87
C GLU A 21 5.25 8.02 -26.46
N ASN A 22 6.05 6.99 -26.29
CA ASN A 22 5.79 5.62 -26.76
C ASN A 22 5.30 4.68 -25.67
N HIS A 23 4.74 5.22 -24.56
CA HIS A 23 4.16 4.39 -23.49
C HIS A 23 2.88 3.70 -23.98
N GLU A 24 2.84 2.38 -23.90
CA GLU A 24 1.69 1.55 -24.25
C GLU A 24 1.07 0.92 -22.99
N GLY A 25 -0.20 0.54 -23.07
CA GLY A 25 -0.93 -0.12 -22.00
C GLY A 25 -1.54 0.81 -20.96
N ALA A 26 -1.64 0.35 -19.73
CA ALA A 26 -2.20 1.13 -18.63
C ALA A 26 -1.36 2.39 -18.34
N PRO A 27 -1.98 3.51 -17.94
CA PRO A 27 -1.29 4.78 -17.75
C PRO A 27 -0.53 4.83 -16.41
N LEU A 28 0.37 3.89 -16.23
CA LEU A 28 1.26 3.77 -15.08
C LEU A 28 2.67 3.44 -15.59
N TRP A 29 3.55 4.44 -15.66
CA TRP A 29 4.88 4.29 -16.24
C TRP A 29 5.98 4.31 -15.18
N ARG A 30 6.95 3.42 -15.34
CA ARG A 30 8.09 3.28 -14.42
C ARG A 30 9.01 4.49 -14.47
N TYR A 31 9.51 4.88 -13.31
CA TYR A 31 10.60 5.85 -13.23
C TYR A 31 11.85 5.31 -13.93
N THR A 32 12.49 6.13 -14.76
CA THR A 32 13.61 5.69 -15.60
C THR A 32 14.86 5.30 -14.81
N GLU A 33 15.02 5.85 -13.60
CA GLU A 33 16.15 5.54 -12.72
C GLU A 33 15.82 4.49 -11.64
N ASN A 34 14.77 3.72 -11.85
CA ASN A 34 14.49 2.59 -10.96
C ASN A 34 15.61 1.52 -10.97
N PRO A 35 15.86 0.85 -9.83
CA PRO A 35 15.17 1.00 -8.54
C PRO A 35 15.70 2.20 -7.75
N VAL A 36 14.81 2.94 -7.07
CA VAL A 36 15.18 4.10 -6.24
C VAL A 36 15.88 3.70 -4.93
N ILE A 37 15.69 2.45 -4.47
CA ILE A 37 16.43 1.86 -3.36
C ILE A 37 16.95 0.49 -3.80
N GLY A 38 18.30 0.36 -3.76
CA GLY A 38 19.01 -0.86 -4.14
C GLY A 38 19.32 -1.76 -2.93
N ARG A 39 20.30 -2.65 -3.13
CA ARG A 39 20.76 -3.61 -2.11
C ARG A 39 21.73 -2.96 -1.11
N ASN A 40 21.73 -3.51 0.14
CA ASN A 40 22.60 -3.09 1.23
C ASN A 40 22.54 -1.59 1.54
N PRO A 41 21.34 -0.99 1.68
CA PRO A 41 21.20 0.45 1.84
C PRO A 41 21.65 0.97 3.22
N VAL A 42 21.68 0.09 4.23
CA VAL A 42 22.12 0.37 5.60
C VAL A 42 22.99 -0.80 6.06
N GLU A 43 23.99 -0.53 6.89
CA GLU A 43 24.83 -1.56 7.49
C GLU A 43 23.99 -2.60 8.25
N GLY A 44 24.23 -3.89 7.98
CA GLY A 44 23.45 -5.00 8.56
C GLY A 44 22.09 -5.24 7.93
N VAL A 45 21.65 -4.43 6.96
CA VAL A 45 20.40 -4.58 6.21
C VAL A 45 20.70 -5.01 4.79
N ALA A 46 20.33 -6.24 4.45
CA ALA A 46 20.59 -6.81 3.13
C ALA A 46 19.75 -6.16 2.02
N ARG A 47 18.52 -5.73 2.34
CA ARG A 47 17.58 -5.15 1.38
C ARG A 47 16.51 -4.31 2.08
N ILE A 48 16.04 -3.27 1.40
CA ILE A 48 14.85 -2.50 1.75
C ILE A 48 13.85 -2.63 0.60
N PHE A 49 12.61 -2.93 0.93
CA PHE A 49 11.48 -3.02 0.00
C PHE A 49 10.15 -2.83 0.75
N ASN A 50 9.01 -2.79 0.05
CA ASN A 50 7.69 -2.60 0.64
C ASN A 50 7.65 -1.43 1.64
N SER A 51 7.90 -0.24 1.11
CA SER A 51 8.02 1.01 1.87
C SER A 51 6.70 1.78 1.91
N ALA A 52 6.45 2.50 2.99
CA ALA A 52 5.37 3.48 3.08
C ALA A 52 5.93 4.88 3.32
N VAL A 53 5.56 5.82 2.47
CA VAL A 53 6.11 7.18 2.45
C VAL A 53 4.99 8.21 2.40
N ILE A 54 5.21 9.36 3.04
CA ILE A 54 4.27 10.48 3.06
C ILE A 54 5.01 11.83 3.02
N PRO A 55 4.37 12.91 2.60
CA PRO A 55 4.85 14.27 2.82
C PRO A 55 4.90 14.59 4.33
N TYR A 56 5.98 15.25 4.75
CA TYR A 56 6.19 15.67 6.14
C TYR A 56 7.06 16.92 6.21
N GLU A 57 6.55 18.01 6.81
CA GLU A 57 7.27 19.28 7.03
C GLU A 57 7.97 19.83 5.76
N GLY A 58 7.30 19.80 4.64
CA GLY A 58 7.83 20.27 3.34
C GLY A 58 8.84 19.34 2.67
N LYS A 59 9.06 18.15 3.24
CA LYS A 59 9.92 17.07 2.75
C LYS A 59 9.15 15.76 2.77
N PHE A 60 9.85 14.63 2.79
CA PHE A 60 9.25 13.30 2.84
C PHE A 60 9.85 12.47 3.97
N ILE A 61 8.98 11.70 4.61
CA ILE A 61 9.34 10.71 5.61
C ILE A 61 8.70 9.37 5.26
N GLY A 62 9.35 8.27 5.65
CA GLY A 62 8.82 6.95 5.37
C GLY A 62 9.25 5.91 6.39
N VAL A 63 8.48 4.83 6.42
CA VAL A 63 8.75 3.60 7.17
C VAL A 63 8.99 2.46 6.19
N PHE A 64 10.07 1.75 6.35
CA PHE A 64 10.62 0.84 5.35
C PHE A 64 10.83 -0.55 5.94
N ARG A 65 10.39 -1.60 5.24
CA ARG A 65 10.79 -2.97 5.57
C ARG A 65 12.27 -3.14 5.27
N GLY A 66 13.09 -3.24 6.31
CA GLY A 66 14.49 -3.59 6.22
C GLY A 66 14.71 -5.04 6.62
N GLU A 67 15.09 -5.90 5.66
CA GLU A 67 15.42 -7.28 5.95
C GLU A 67 16.89 -7.38 6.30
N GLN A 68 17.17 -7.75 7.53
CA GLN A 68 18.53 -7.89 8.04
C GLN A 68 19.28 -9.02 7.33
N VAL A 69 20.59 -9.06 7.43
CA VAL A 69 21.41 -10.12 6.84
C VAL A 69 21.11 -11.53 7.39
N ASN A 70 20.47 -11.61 8.57
CA ASN A 70 19.97 -12.85 9.17
C ASN A 70 18.56 -13.25 8.68
N GLY A 71 17.96 -12.48 7.75
CA GLY A 71 16.63 -12.74 7.20
C GLY A 71 15.46 -12.26 8.07
N ILE A 72 15.72 -11.60 9.21
CA ILE A 72 14.64 -11.09 10.08
C ILE A 72 14.28 -9.67 9.65
N PRO A 73 13.02 -9.39 9.27
CA PRO A 73 12.60 -8.06 8.88
C PRO A 73 12.23 -7.20 10.09
N PHE A 74 12.62 -5.93 10.02
CA PHE A 74 12.17 -4.88 10.93
C PHE A 74 11.85 -3.61 10.14
N ILE A 75 11.27 -2.62 10.82
CA ILE A 75 10.90 -1.35 10.21
C ILE A 75 11.97 -0.30 10.52
N TYR A 76 12.42 0.38 9.48
CA TYR A 76 13.41 1.46 9.54
C TYR A 76 12.77 2.77 9.14
N LEU A 77 13.23 3.88 9.72
CA LEU A 77 12.80 5.21 9.34
C LEU A 77 13.73 5.77 8.26
N GLY A 78 13.14 6.40 7.26
CA GLY A 78 13.87 7.08 6.20
C GLY A 78 13.34 8.49 5.94
N ARG A 79 14.20 9.35 5.40
CA ARG A 79 13.89 10.74 5.05
C ARG A 79 14.38 11.06 3.65
N SER A 80 13.66 11.95 2.97
CA SER A 80 14.00 12.41 1.63
C SER A 80 13.60 13.86 1.44
N GLU A 81 14.38 14.59 0.65
CA GLU A 81 14.05 15.96 0.25
C GLU A 81 13.08 16.00 -0.95
N ASP A 82 13.11 14.98 -1.79
CA ASP A 82 12.41 14.93 -3.09
C ASP A 82 11.51 13.70 -3.29
N GLY A 83 11.46 12.80 -2.31
CA GLY A 83 10.69 11.56 -2.40
C GLY A 83 11.35 10.44 -3.21
N LEU A 84 12.45 10.66 -3.89
CA LEU A 84 13.14 9.65 -4.70
C LEU A 84 14.50 9.23 -4.12
N HIS A 85 15.21 10.17 -3.50
CA HIS A 85 16.52 9.92 -2.88
C HIS A 85 16.35 9.82 -1.35
N TRP A 86 16.62 8.65 -0.80
CA TRP A 86 16.33 8.32 0.60
C TRP A 86 17.58 8.12 1.44
N THR A 87 17.57 8.64 2.65
CA THR A 87 18.53 8.35 3.72
C THR A 87 17.83 7.64 4.86
N PHE A 88 18.49 6.67 5.48
CA PHE A 88 17.90 5.82 6.51
C PHE A 88 18.58 5.98 7.85
N ASP A 89 17.78 5.87 8.93
CA ASP A 89 18.35 5.71 10.26
C ASP A 89 19.05 4.35 10.34
N LYS A 90 20.17 4.29 11.08
CA LYS A 90 20.95 3.05 11.24
C LYS A 90 20.19 2.02 12.07
N GLU A 91 19.43 2.51 13.04
CA GLU A 91 18.67 1.67 13.95
C GLU A 91 17.24 1.49 13.45
N LYS A 92 16.71 0.28 13.66
CA LYS A 92 15.29 0.02 13.45
C LYS A 92 14.43 0.81 14.43
N ILE A 93 13.19 1.10 14.03
CA ILE A 93 12.21 1.76 14.91
C ILE A 93 12.04 0.93 16.19
N ASN A 94 12.20 1.58 17.33
CA ASN A 94 11.86 1.00 18.62
C ASN A 94 10.41 1.34 18.96
N PHE A 95 9.55 0.33 18.96
CA PHE A 95 8.17 0.48 19.42
C PHE A 95 8.12 0.40 20.95
N VAL A 96 7.30 1.25 21.57
CA VAL A 96 7.10 1.29 23.01
C VAL A 96 5.64 1.06 23.37
N ASN A 97 5.38 0.60 24.59
CA ASN A 97 4.02 0.57 25.16
C ASN A 97 3.62 1.96 25.69
N GLU A 98 2.43 2.11 26.26
CA GLU A 98 1.94 3.36 26.82
C GLU A 98 2.76 3.88 28.01
N LYS A 99 3.56 3.01 28.64
CA LYS A 99 4.48 3.37 29.73
C LYS A 99 5.86 3.81 29.21
N GLY A 100 6.09 3.78 27.90
CA GLY A 100 7.39 4.08 27.29
C GLY A 100 8.39 2.93 27.35
N GLU A 101 7.98 1.74 27.77
CA GLU A 101 8.83 0.55 27.79
C GLU A 101 8.90 -0.09 26.40
N SER A 102 10.07 -0.61 26.02
CA SER A 102 10.23 -1.26 24.72
C SER A 102 9.28 -2.45 24.57
N PHE A 103 8.55 -2.48 23.45
CA PHE A 103 7.54 -3.49 23.13
C PHE A 103 7.68 -3.96 21.68
N MET A 104 8.81 -4.58 21.38
CA MET A 104 9.16 -4.99 20.02
C MET A 104 8.49 -6.31 19.63
N PRO A 105 7.96 -6.40 18.39
CA PRO A 105 7.56 -7.69 17.81
C PRO A 105 8.80 -8.55 17.51
N LYS A 106 8.62 -9.87 17.38
CA LYS A 106 9.70 -10.77 16.94
C LYS A 106 10.24 -10.39 15.57
N TYR A 107 9.34 -9.92 14.69
CA TYR A 107 9.63 -9.34 13.37
C TYR A 107 8.47 -8.42 12.95
N ALA A 108 8.77 -7.50 12.06
CA ALA A 108 7.79 -6.58 11.48
C ALA A 108 8.09 -6.35 10.00
N TYR A 109 7.08 -6.47 9.13
CA TYR A 109 7.26 -6.34 7.69
C TYR A 109 6.04 -5.70 7.02
N ASP A 110 6.22 -5.24 5.79
CA ASP A 110 5.23 -4.59 4.95
C ASP A 110 4.48 -3.44 5.64
N PRO A 111 5.21 -2.42 6.09
CA PRO A 111 4.59 -1.30 6.78
C PRO A 111 3.68 -0.48 5.87
N ARG A 112 2.68 0.14 6.47
CA ARG A 112 1.89 1.24 5.91
C ARG A 112 2.00 2.44 6.84
N LEU A 113 1.92 3.63 6.28
CA LEU A 113 2.00 4.88 7.02
C LEU A 113 0.90 5.81 6.54
N VAL A 114 0.06 6.24 7.46
CA VAL A 114 -1.10 7.08 7.15
C VAL A 114 -1.26 8.15 8.21
N LYS A 115 -1.53 9.38 7.81
CA LYS A 115 -1.95 10.45 8.72
C LYS A 115 -3.48 10.48 8.78
N VAL A 116 -4.03 10.42 10.00
CA VAL A 116 -5.45 10.67 10.26
C VAL A 116 -5.53 11.76 11.31
N GLU A 117 -6.16 12.87 10.98
CA GLU A 117 -6.15 14.08 11.81
C GLU A 117 -4.70 14.52 12.11
N ASP A 118 -4.31 14.66 13.36
CA ASP A 118 -2.95 15.07 13.76
C ASP A 118 -2.04 13.89 14.16
N THR A 119 -2.49 12.66 13.92
CA THR A 119 -1.78 11.45 14.32
C THR A 119 -1.34 10.64 13.10
N TYR A 120 -0.11 10.18 13.12
CA TYR A 120 0.43 9.24 12.15
C TYR A 120 0.32 7.81 12.68
N TYR A 121 -0.20 6.92 11.86
CA TYR A 121 -0.35 5.50 12.18
C TYR A 121 0.59 4.68 11.30
N VAL A 122 1.43 3.89 11.95
CA VAL A 122 2.25 2.85 11.31
C VAL A 122 1.55 1.52 11.53
N ILE A 123 1.28 0.80 10.43
CA ILE A 123 0.58 -0.48 10.44
C ILE A 123 1.49 -1.48 9.74
N TRP A 124 1.66 -2.68 10.28
CA TRP A 124 2.57 -3.68 9.70
C TRP A 124 2.05 -5.10 9.90
N CYS A 125 2.64 -6.05 9.19
CA CYS A 125 2.45 -7.47 9.43
C CYS A 125 3.48 -7.98 10.44
N GLN A 126 3.04 -8.85 11.35
CA GLN A 126 3.86 -9.46 12.40
C GLN A 126 3.41 -10.90 12.70
N ASP A 127 4.14 -11.57 13.58
CA ASP A 127 3.66 -12.81 14.23
C ASP A 127 3.05 -12.50 15.61
N PHE A 128 1.82 -12.92 15.78
CA PHE A 128 1.14 -12.95 17.06
C PHE A 128 0.21 -14.17 17.08
N TYR A 129 0.78 -15.33 17.43
CA TYR A 129 0.13 -16.63 17.28
C TYR A 129 -0.30 -16.97 15.85
N GLY A 130 0.47 -16.50 14.87
CA GLY A 130 0.23 -16.55 13.44
C GLY A 130 0.30 -15.16 12.80
N ALA A 131 0.09 -15.10 11.50
CA ALA A 131 0.12 -13.84 10.76
C ALA A 131 -0.93 -12.85 11.30
N SER A 132 -0.50 -11.71 11.74
CA SER A 132 -1.31 -10.70 12.42
C SER A 132 -0.89 -9.28 12.01
N ILE A 133 -1.69 -8.30 12.39
CA ILE A 133 -1.45 -6.90 12.13
C ILE A 133 -1.06 -6.21 13.43
N GLY A 134 0.07 -5.49 13.41
CA GLY A 134 0.48 -4.57 14.46
C GLY A 134 0.20 -3.14 14.06
N VAL A 135 -0.06 -2.29 15.05
CA VAL A 135 -0.30 -0.85 14.87
C VAL A 135 0.44 -0.06 15.92
N ALA A 136 1.03 1.06 15.51
CA ALA A 136 1.58 2.08 16.40
C ALA A 136 1.17 3.47 15.92
N LYS A 137 1.13 4.41 16.85
CA LYS A 137 0.90 5.83 16.59
C LYS A 137 2.12 6.67 16.93
N THR A 138 2.31 7.76 16.19
CA THR A 138 3.33 8.78 16.45
C THR A 138 2.82 10.16 16.04
N THR A 139 3.38 11.21 16.62
CA THR A 139 3.14 12.59 16.21
C THR A 139 4.43 13.29 15.79
N ASP A 140 5.59 12.68 16.05
CA ASP A 140 6.90 13.31 15.94
C ASP A 140 7.96 12.44 15.23
N PHE A 141 7.60 11.21 14.84
CA PHE A 141 8.52 10.21 14.28
C PHE A 141 9.76 9.90 15.14
N LYS A 142 9.66 10.16 16.45
CA LYS A 142 10.67 9.82 17.46
C LYS A 142 10.17 8.75 18.40
N THR A 143 8.92 8.90 18.85
CA THR A 143 8.26 7.93 19.72
C THR A 143 7.13 7.23 18.96
N PHE A 144 7.19 5.91 18.92
CA PHE A 144 6.19 5.05 18.26
C PHE A 144 5.50 4.21 19.32
N THR A 145 4.31 4.65 19.74
CA THR A 145 3.54 3.94 20.78
C THR A 145 2.63 2.91 20.16
N ARG A 146 2.84 1.66 20.51
CA ARG A 146 1.96 0.56 20.09
C ARG A 146 0.58 0.72 20.70
N ILE A 147 -0.43 0.41 19.89
CA ILE A 147 -1.80 0.20 20.31
C ILE A 147 -2.16 -1.28 20.14
N GLU A 148 -3.36 -1.67 20.52
CA GLU A 148 -3.78 -3.06 20.42
C GLU A 148 -3.80 -3.57 18.97
N ASN A 149 -3.62 -4.87 18.79
CA ASN A 149 -3.72 -5.50 17.48
C ASN A 149 -5.18 -5.46 17.03
N PRO A 150 -5.48 -4.94 15.82
CA PRO A 150 -6.86 -4.73 15.38
C PRO A 150 -7.62 -6.02 15.10
N PHE A 151 -6.91 -7.10 14.78
CA PHE A 151 -7.51 -8.36 14.34
C PHE A 151 -6.81 -9.55 14.95
N ILE A 152 -7.56 -10.64 15.10
CA ILE A 152 -7.01 -11.96 15.43
C ILE A 152 -6.26 -12.55 14.21
N PRO A 153 -5.35 -13.51 14.39
CA PRO A 153 -4.80 -14.30 13.30
C PRO A 153 -5.91 -15.12 12.60
N PHE A 154 -5.84 -15.36 11.30
CA PHE A 154 -4.77 -14.90 10.39
C PHE A 154 -5.25 -13.70 9.61
N ASN A 155 -4.52 -12.59 9.65
CA ASN A 155 -4.86 -11.39 8.88
C ASN A 155 -3.60 -10.66 8.41
N ARG A 156 -3.65 -10.02 7.21
CA ARG A 156 -2.52 -9.33 6.56
C ARG A 156 -2.97 -8.12 5.77
N ASN A 157 -2.01 -7.38 5.24
CA ASN A 157 -2.18 -6.31 4.26
C ASN A 157 -3.21 -5.26 4.67
N ALA A 158 -3.11 -4.82 5.94
CA ALA A 158 -3.98 -3.78 6.45
C ALA A 158 -3.62 -2.42 5.85
N VAL A 159 -4.66 -1.69 5.44
CA VAL A 159 -4.56 -0.36 4.84
C VAL A 159 -5.61 0.54 5.47
N LEU A 160 -5.17 1.54 6.22
CA LEU A 160 -6.04 2.53 6.86
C LEU A 160 -6.39 3.64 5.88
N PHE A 161 -7.63 4.11 5.90
CA PHE A 161 -8.06 5.27 5.15
C PHE A 161 -7.50 6.56 5.78
N PRO A 162 -7.16 7.59 4.98
CA PRO A 162 -6.48 8.81 5.48
C PRO A 162 -7.40 9.77 6.22
N ARG A 163 -8.65 9.44 6.41
CA ARG A 163 -9.60 10.13 7.28
C ARG A 163 -10.66 9.20 7.82
N LYS A 164 -11.36 9.65 8.85
CA LYS A 164 -12.59 8.98 9.30
C LYS A 164 -13.71 9.09 8.26
N ILE A 165 -14.47 8.02 8.12
CA ILE A 165 -15.66 7.94 7.27
C ILE A 165 -16.85 7.67 8.19
N ASN A 166 -17.87 8.52 8.11
CA ASN A 166 -19.03 8.46 9.02
C ASN A 166 -18.65 8.42 10.51
N GLY A 167 -17.59 9.14 10.89
CA GLY A 167 -17.09 9.23 12.26
C GLY A 167 -16.18 8.08 12.73
N ASN A 168 -16.00 7.04 11.91
CA ASN A 168 -15.17 5.88 12.24
C ASN A 168 -13.85 5.87 11.46
N TYR A 169 -12.80 5.31 12.08
CA TYR A 169 -11.65 4.83 11.34
C TYR A 169 -12.07 3.64 10.48
N VAL A 170 -11.54 3.56 9.26
CA VAL A 170 -11.86 2.50 8.30
C VAL A 170 -10.58 1.87 7.82
N MET A 171 -10.53 0.54 7.81
CA MET A 171 -9.34 -0.22 7.44
C MET A 171 -9.72 -1.38 6.51
N LEU A 172 -9.00 -1.48 5.40
CA LEU A 172 -9.00 -2.68 4.56
C LEU A 172 -8.02 -3.70 5.15
N SER A 173 -8.35 -4.97 5.07
CA SER A 173 -7.45 -6.06 5.45
C SER A 173 -7.73 -7.31 4.62
N ARG A 174 -6.84 -8.28 4.69
CA ARG A 174 -7.01 -9.57 4.04
C ARG A 174 -6.93 -10.69 5.06
N PRO A 175 -8.06 -11.22 5.51
CA PRO A 175 -8.09 -12.50 6.22
C PRO A 175 -7.40 -13.56 5.37
N SER A 176 -6.51 -14.34 5.96
CA SER A 176 -5.67 -15.30 5.27
C SER A 176 -5.62 -16.59 6.07
N ASP A 177 -5.78 -17.71 5.41
CA ASP A 177 -5.59 -19.03 5.97
C ASP A 177 -4.62 -19.82 5.08
N SER A 178 -3.85 -20.68 5.68
CA SER A 178 -2.98 -21.62 4.97
C SER A 178 -3.56 -23.04 4.92
N GLY A 179 -4.75 -23.21 5.47
CA GLY A 179 -5.32 -24.52 5.72
C GLY A 179 -6.53 -24.87 4.89
N HIS A 180 -7.55 -25.37 5.56
CA HIS A 180 -8.72 -26.03 4.97
C HIS A 180 -9.63 -25.05 4.18
N THR A 181 -9.70 -23.78 4.59
CA THR A 181 -10.59 -22.79 3.98
C THR A 181 -9.80 -21.53 3.61
N PRO A 182 -9.01 -21.58 2.52
CA PRO A 182 -8.20 -20.44 2.13
C PRO A 182 -9.07 -19.25 1.75
N CYS A 183 -8.74 -18.07 2.30
CA CYS A 183 -9.29 -16.78 1.92
C CYS A 183 -8.19 -15.96 1.25
N GLY A 184 -8.55 -15.06 0.38
CA GLY A 184 -7.60 -14.21 -0.34
C GLY A 184 -8.23 -12.91 -0.77
N ASP A 185 -9.37 -12.56 -0.17
CA ASP A 185 -10.20 -11.43 -0.52
C ASP A 185 -9.94 -10.22 0.40
N ILE A 186 -10.27 -9.03 -0.06
CA ILE A 186 -10.21 -7.80 0.72
C ILE A 186 -11.49 -7.60 1.49
N PHE A 187 -11.35 -7.36 2.79
CA PHE A 187 -12.41 -7.00 3.71
C PHE A 187 -12.19 -5.60 4.27
N LEU A 188 -13.28 -4.95 4.65
CA LEU A 188 -13.31 -3.66 5.34
C LEU A 188 -13.80 -3.86 6.77
N SER A 189 -13.21 -3.09 7.68
CA SER A 189 -13.64 -3.02 9.09
C SER A 189 -13.66 -1.57 9.55
N GLU A 190 -14.53 -1.27 10.50
CA GLU A 190 -14.68 0.04 11.10
C GLU A 190 -14.30 0.02 12.58
N SER A 191 -13.76 1.15 13.08
CA SER A 191 -13.44 1.35 14.49
C SER A 191 -13.74 2.78 14.95
N PRO A 192 -14.33 3.00 16.13
CA PRO A 192 -14.50 4.33 16.67
C PRO A 192 -13.20 4.94 17.24
N ASP A 193 -12.21 4.10 17.61
CA ASP A 193 -11.09 4.49 18.47
C ASP A 193 -9.74 3.82 18.14
N MET A 194 -9.65 3.08 17.04
CA MET A 194 -8.49 2.25 16.64
C MET A 194 -8.23 1.01 17.50
N THR A 195 -9.03 0.75 18.51
CA THR A 195 -8.90 -0.40 19.42
C THR A 195 -9.99 -1.45 19.15
N PHE A 196 -11.24 -1.01 19.10
CA PHE A 196 -12.38 -1.90 18.82
C PHE A 196 -12.71 -1.90 17.33
N TRP A 197 -12.54 -3.03 16.66
CA TRP A 197 -12.80 -3.20 15.23
C TRP A 197 -13.99 -4.13 15.00
N GLY A 198 -14.91 -3.69 14.14
CA GLY A 198 -16.12 -4.42 13.81
C GLY A 198 -16.69 -4.06 12.45
N LYS A 199 -17.98 -4.39 12.23
CA LYS A 199 -18.67 -4.17 10.95
C LYS A 199 -17.90 -4.71 9.75
N HIS A 200 -17.35 -5.94 9.88
CA HIS A 200 -16.59 -6.56 8.83
C HIS A 200 -17.44 -6.78 7.58
N ARG A 201 -16.96 -6.29 6.44
CA ARG A 201 -17.66 -6.41 5.15
C ARG A 201 -16.68 -6.88 4.08
N HIS A 202 -17.14 -7.77 3.24
CA HIS A 202 -16.44 -8.11 2.01
C HIS A 202 -16.43 -6.91 1.06
N VAL A 203 -15.29 -6.63 0.44
CA VAL A 203 -15.11 -5.53 -0.53
C VAL A 203 -14.86 -6.08 -1.92
N MET A 204 -13.81 -6.87 -2.09
CA MET A 204 -13.43 -7.45 -3.36
C MET A 204 -12.91 -8.88 -3.15
N GLY A 205 -13.36 -9.79 -4.01
CA GLY A 205 -12.80 -11.13 -4.13
C GLY A 205 -11.78 -11.23 -5.26
N LYS A 206 -10.97 -12.29 -5.23
CA LYS A 206 -10.21 -12.72 -6.39
C LYS A 206 -11.17 -13.07 -7.54
N THR A 207 -10.68 -12.93 -8.76
CA THR A 207 -11.48 -13.21 -9.98
C THR A 207 -10.90 -14.41 -10.76
N SER A 208 -11.51 -14.71 -11.89
CA SER A 208 -10.97 -15.67 -12.86
C SER A 208 -9.86 -15.07 -13.72
N GLU A 209 -9.63 -13.76 -13.63
CA GLU A 209 -8.54 -13.11 -14.34
C GLU A 209 -7.19 -13.69 -13.87
N TRP A 210 -6.35 -14.06 -14.81
CA TRP A 210 -5.13 -14.82 -14.53
C TRP A 210 -4.22 -14.15 -13.49
N TRP A 211 -4.13 -12.82 -13.50
CA TRP A 211 -3.19 -12.06 -12.67
C TRP A 211 -3.63 -11.93 -11.19
N GLU A 212 -4.90 -12.20 -10.87
CA GLU A 212 -5.45 -12.07 -9.50
C GLU A 212 -6.26 -13.31 -9.05
N SER A 213 -6.04 -14.46 -9.67
CA SER A 213 -6.83 -15.67 -9.47
C SER A 213 -6.57 -16.40 -8.15
N VAL A 214 -5.44 -16.15 -7.48
CA VAL A 214 -5.07 -16.84 -6.23
C VAL A 214 -5.46 -16.02 -4.99
N LYS A 215 -5.11 -14.76 -4.96
CA LYS A 215 -5.41 -13.83 -3.85
C LYS A 215 -5.22 -12.38 -4.31
N ILE A 216 -5.88 -11.47 -3.59
CA ILE A 216 -5.70 -10.02 -3.74
C ILE A 216 -5.42 -9.40 -2.38
N GLY A 217 -4.95 -8.16 -2.33
CA GLY A 217 -4.76 -7.44 -1.06
C GLY A 217 -4.48 -5.96 -1.25
N GLY A 218 -4.83 -5.16 -0.25
CA GLY A 218 -4.63 -3.71 -0.28
C GLY A 218 -3.16 -3.32 -0.48
N GLY A 219 -2.94 -2.26 -1.21
CA GLY A 219 -1.61 -1.69 -1.49
C GLY A 219 -1.35 -0.41 -0.71
N ALA A 220 -1.35 0.72 -1.40
CA ALA A 220 -1.24 2.04 -0.81
C ALA A 220 -2.52 2.46 -0.06
N ALA A 221 -2.40 3.44 0.85
CA ALA A 221 -3.58 4.11 1.40
C ALA A 221 -4.41 4.71 0.25
N PRO A 222 -5.76 4.54 0.28
CA PRO A 222 -6.60 5.05 -0.80
C PRO A 222 -6.50 6.58 -0.92
N ILE A 223 -6.51 7.06 -2.16
CA ILE A 223 -6.51 8.50 -2.44
C ILE A 223 -7.95 8.98 -2.53
N GLU A 224 -8.28 10.03 -1.77
CA GLU A 224 -9.60 10.66 -1.86
C GLU A 224 -9.71 11.50 -3.13
N THR A 225 -10.72 11.20 -3.95
CA THR A 225 -10.98 11.90 -5.22
C THR A 225 -12.44 12.29 -5.37
N SER A 226 -12.74 13.14 -6.35
CA SER A 226 -14.13 13.47 -6.70
C SER A 226 -14.96 12.27 -7.20
N GLU A 227 -14.29 11.18 -7.60
CA GLU A 227 -14.94 9.96 -8.10
C GLU A 227 -15.15 8.89 -7.04
N GLY A 228 -14.53 9.05 -5.87
CA GLY A 228 -14.47 8.09 -4.78
C GLY A 228 -13.03 7.83 -4.33
N TRP A 229 -12.81 6.73 -3.65
CA TRP A 229 -11.50 6.32 -3.16
C TRP A 229 -10.73 5.57 -4.25
N LEU A 230 -9.68 6.17 -4.81
CA LEU A 230 -8.78 5.48 -5.73
C LEU A 230 -7.86 4.54 -4.91
N LEU A 231 -8.00 3.25 -5.13
CA LEU A 231 -7.25 2.18 -4.47
C LEU A 231 -6.31 1.50 -5.46
N PHE A 232 -5.02 1.51 -5.17
CA PHE A 232 -4.06 0.60 -5.79
C PHE A 232 -3.95 -0.66 -4.91
N TYR A 233 -4.14 -1.82 -5.50
CA TYR A 233 -4.08 -3.11 -4.82
C TYR A 233 -3.18 -4.10 -5.57
N HIS A 234 -2.83 -5.22 -4.97
CA HIS A 234 -2.11 -6.27 -5.67
C HIS A 234 -3.00 -7.47 -5.93
N GLY A 235 -2.86 -8.02 -7.12
CA GLY A 235 -3.35 -9.33 -7.49
C GLY A 235 -2.20 -10.33 -7.57
N VAL A 236 -2.51 -11.60 -7.32
CA VAL A 236 -1.52 -12.68 -7.29
C VAL A 236 -2.03 -13.86 -8.09
N THR A 237 -1.18 -14.36 -8.98
CA THR A 237 -1.39 -15.63 -9.68
C THR A 237 -0.29 -16.62 -9.35
N GLY A 238 -0.59 -17.92 -9.53
CA GLY A 238 0.36 -19.00 -9.38
C GLY A 238 0.91 -19.45 -10.73
N THR A 239 2.20 -19.72 -10.78
CA THR A 239 2.88 -20.32 -11.92
C THR A 239 3.68 -21.55 -11.47
N CYS A 240 4.23 -22.32 -12.39
CA CYS A 240 5.12 -23.44 -12.06
C CYS A 240 6.42 -22.99 -11.36
N ASN A 241 6.74 -21.69 -11.39
CA ASN A 241 7.94 -21.10 -10.76
C ASN A 241 7.60 -20.19 -9.57
N GLY A 242 6.45 -20.36 -8.92
CA GLY A 242 6.01 -19.57 -7.78
C GLY A 242 4.90 -18.58 -8.11
N TYR A 243 4.83 -17.48 -7.37
CA TYR A 243 3.79 -16.47 -7.53
C TYR A 243 4.27 -15.29 -8.37
N VAL A 244 3.34 -14.70 -9.11
CA VAL A 244 3.50 -13.39 -9.76
C VAL A 244 2.57 -12.39 -9.09
N TYR A 245 3.11 -11.25 -8.68
CA TYR A 245 2.36 -10.15 -8.07
C TYR A 245 2.29 -8.99 -9.04
N SER A 246 1.07 -8.56 -9.35
CA SER A 246 0.79 -7.43 -10.24
C SER A 246 -0.04 -6.36 -9.53
N ILE A 247 0.00 -5.14 -10.02
CA ILE A 247 -0.73 -4.00 -9.46
C ILE A 247 -2.02 -3.81 -10.22
N GLY A 248 -3.14 -3.71 -9.51
CA GLY A 248 -4.45 -3.33 -10.03
C GLY A 248 -4.95 -2.02 -9.48
N GLY A 249 -6.04 -1.53 -10.04
CA GLY A 249 -6.72 -0.31 -9.63
C GLY A 249 -8.21 -0.49 -9.45
N ALA A 250 -8.78 0.18 -8.45
CA ALA A 250 -10.21 0.21 -8.20
C ALA A 250 -10.65 1.59 -7.68
N ILE A 251 -11.91 1.91 -7.85
CA ILE A 251 -12.55 3.11 -7.27
C ILE A 251 -13.66 2.61 -6.36
N LEU A 252 -13.54 2.95 -5.06
CA LEU A 252 -14.54 2.61 -4.06
C LEU A 252 -15.45 3.81 -3.79
N ASP A 253 -16.67 3.54 -3.32
CA ASP A 253 -17.61 4.59 -2.95
C ASP A 253 -17.04 5.47 -1.83
N ILE A 254 -17.33 6.77 -1.89
CA ILE A 254 -16.73 7.77 -0.99
C ILE A 254 -17.24 7.65 0.45
N ASP A 255 -18.49 7.30 0.62
CA ASP A 255 -19.19 7.23 1.91
C ASP A 255 -19.33 5.78 2.41
N GLU A 256 -19.37 4.82 1.48
CA GLU A 256 -19.45 3.39 1.77
C GLU A 256 -18.34 2.61 1.03
N PRO A 257 -17.08 2.67 1.48
CA PRO A 257 -15.94 2.07 0.74
C PRO A 257 -15.96 0.54 0.66
N SER A 258 -16.93 -0.13 1.28
CA SER A 258 -17.21 -1.55 1.01
C SER A 258 -17.83 -1.78 -0.36
N ARG A 259 -18.32 -0.72 -1.02
CA ARG A 259 -18.89 -0.75 -2.35
C ARG A 259 -17.84 -0.37 -3.38
N VAL A 260 -17.56 -1.29 -4.30
CA VAL A 260 -16.67 -1.06 -5.44
C VAL A 260 -17.49 -0.45 -6.58
N LYS A 261 -17.12 0.74 -7.03
CA LYS A 261 -17.73 1.42 -8.18
C LYS A 261 -17.14 0.94 -9.50
N TYR A 262 -15.80 0.86 -9.54
CA TYR A 262 -15.04 0.42 -10.72
C TYR A 262 -13.83 -0.40 -10.28
N ARG A 263 -13.44 -1.38 -11.09
CA ARG A 263 -12.27 -2.23 -10.86
C ARG A 263 -11.67 -2.67 -12.18
N CYS A 264 -10.38 -2.46 -12.37
CA CYS A 264 -9.69 -2.87 -13.60
C CYS A 264 -9.83 -4.37 -13.84
N GLU A 265 -10.18 -4.74 -15.09
CA GLU A 265 -10.11 -6.10 -15.59
C GLU A 265 -8.66 -6.59 -15.68
N ASN A 266 -7.78 -5.76 -16.23
CA ASN A 266 -6.38 -6.06 -16.38
C ASN A 266 -5.52 -5.36 -15.32
N PHE A 267 -4.30 -5.86 -15.11
CA PHE A 267 -3.32 -5.21 -14.27
C PHE A 267 -2.92 -3.84 -14.84
N LEU A 268 -2.53 -2.94 -13.95
CA LEU A 268 -1.92 -1.65 -14.30
C LEU A 268 -0.41 -1.78 -14.50
N LEU A 269 0.23 -2.68 -13.75
CA LEU A 269 1.67 -2.94 -13.81
C LEU A 269 1.95 -4.37 -13.38
N THR A 270 2.76 -5.08 -14.15
CA THR A 270 3.22 -6.45 -13.86
C THR A 270 4.75 -6.51 -13.96
N PRO A 271 5.42 -7.50 -13.37
CA PRO A 271 6.88 -7.63 -13.49
C PRO A 271 7.33 -7.79 -14.95
N GLU A 272 8.21 -6.89 -15.39
CA GLU A 272 8.75 -6.86 -16.76
C GLU A 272 10.23 -6.46 -16.79
N THR A 273 10.76 -5.88 -15.70
CA THR A 273 12.14 -5.42 -15.64
C THR A 273 12.99 -6.30 -14.74
N TRP A 274 14.30 -6.23 -14.90
CA TRP A 274 15.23 -7.10 -14.19
C TRP A 274 15.10 -7.01 -12.66
N TYR A 275 14.81 -5.83 -12.10
CA TYR A 275 14.68 -5.62 -10.65
C TYR A 275 13.31 -6.07 -10.11
N GLU A 276 12.33 -6.30 -10.96
CA GLU A 276 11.01 -6.86 -10.63
C GLU A 276 10.99 -8.39 -10.77
N GLU A 277 11.74 -8.90 -11.74
CA GLU A 277 11.81 -10.34 -12.06
C GLU A 277 12.88 -11.08 -11.24
N ARG A 278 13.90 -10.37 -10.73
CA ARG A 278 15.07 -11.00 -10.08
C ARG A 278 15.33 -10.41 -8.71
N GLY A 279 15.13 -11.21 -7.68
CA GLY A 279 15.37 -10.83 -6.29
C GLY A 279 15.20 -11.99 -5.35
N PHE A 280 14.91 -11.70 -4.08
CA PHE A 280 14.70 -12.73 -3.07
C PHE A 280 13.41 -13.52 -3.33
N VAL A 281 12.33 -12.81 -3.71
CA VAL A 281 11.13 -13.43 -4.28
C VAL A 281 10.95 -12.84 -5.68
N PRO A 282 11.17 -13.61 -6.74
CA PRO A 282 11.08 -13.11 -8.11
C PRO A 282 9.63 -12.78 -8.50
N ASN A 283 9.47 -11.98 -9.58
CA ASN A 283 8.19 -11.66 -10.20
C ASN A 283 7.23 -10.94 -9.25
N VAL A 284 7.69 -9.87 -8.59
CA VAL A 284 6.88 -9.10 -7.65
C VAL A 284 6.86 -7.61 -8.01
N CYS A 285 5.65 -7.08 -8.21
CA CYS A 285 5.32 -5.66 -8.13
C CYS A 285 4.27 -5.47 -7.02
N PHE A 286 4.70 -5.00 -5.84
CA PHE A 286 3.86 -4.91 -4.65
C PHE A 286 3.61 -3.46 -4.25
N PRO A 287 2.40 -2.89 -4.50
CA PRO A 287 2.12 -1.49 -4.24
C PRO A 287 2.09 -1.21 -2.73
N CYS A 288 2.71 -0.11 -2.31
CA CYS A 288 2.93 0.17 -0.89
C CYS A 288 2.46 1.54 -0.44
N ALA A 289 2.74 2.59 -1.24
CA ALA A 289 2.42 3.97 -0.90
C ALA A 289 2.21 4.81 -2.15
N THR A 290 1.57 5.96 -2.00
CA THR A 290 1.51 6.99 -3.02
C THR A 290 1.94 8.34 -2.45
N ILE A 291 2.71 9.09 -3.22
CA ILE A 291 2.82 10.54 -3.09
C ILE A 291 1.98 11.13 -4.21
N HIS A 292 1.08 12.05 -3.89
CA HIS A 292 0.15 12.59 -4.85
C HIS A 292 -0.06 14.09 -4.63
N ASP A 293 -0.14 14.83 -5.71
CA ASP A 293 -0.17 16.29 -5.73
C ASP A 293 -1.49 16.81 -6.31
N SER A 294 -2.27 17.49 -5.47
CA SER A 294 -3.58 18.03 -5.87
C SER A 294 -3.53 19.17 -6.88
N GLU A 295 -2.42 19.90 -6.98
CA GLU A 295 -2.28 21.02 -7.93
C GLU A 295 -2.04 20.51 -9.34
N THR A 296 -1.20 19.49 -9.51
CA THR A 296 -0.83 18.96 -10.82
C THR A 296 -1.61 17.70 -11.20
N GLY A 297 -2.28 17.05 -10.25
CA GLY A 297 -2.93 15.76 -10.44
C GLY A 297 -1.95 14.59 -10.61
N LYS A 298 -0.65 14.79 -10.39
CA LYS A 298 0.38 13.77 -10.56
C LYS A 298 0.42 12.83 -9.33
N ILE A 299 0.69 11.55 -9.59
CA ILE A 299 0.78 10.49 -8.58
C ILE A 299 2.06 9.70 -8.80
N ALA A 300 2.85 9.53 -7.74
CA ALA A 300 3.97 8.60 -7.68
C ALA A 300 3.57 7.40 -6.83
N LEU A 301 3.53 6.22 -7.43
CA LEU A 301 3.24 4.95 -6.77
C LEU A 301 4.54 4.24 -6.43
N TYR A 302 4.79 4.04 -5.14
CA TYR A 302 5.91 3.25 -4.64
C TYR A 302 5.51 1.79 -4.56
N TYR A 303 6.40 0.90 -5.02
CA TYR A 303 6.18 -0.53 -4.95
C TYR A 303 7.44 -1.29 -4.59
N GLY A 304 7.28 -2.38 -3.87
CA GLY A 304 8.33 -3.37 -3.65
C GLY A 304 8.52 -4.19 -4.91
N ALA A 305 9.77 -4.37 -5.32
CA ALA A 305 10.14 -5.11 -6.50
C ALA A 305 11.01 -6.32 -6.14
N ALA A 306 10.57 -7.51 -6.54
CA ALA A 306 11.22 -8.81 -6.33
C ALA A 306 11.69 -9.05 -4.88
N ASP A 307 10.96 -8.52 -3.88
CA ASP A 307 11.32 -8.54 -2.44
C ASP A 307 12.79 -8.12 -2.18
N SER A 308 13.31 -7.18 -2.97
CA SER A 308 14.70 -6.78 -2.91
C SER A 308 14.96 -5.30 -3.15
N TYR A 309 14.02 -4.63 -3.82
CA TYR A 309 14.19 -3.26 -4.31
C TYR A 309 12.92 -2.44 -4.06
N VAL A 310 13.05 -1.13 -4.15
CA VAL A 310 11.91 -0.21 -4.25
C VAL A 310 11.91 0.44 -5.62
N GLY A 311 10.79 0.30 -6.32
CA GLY A 311 10.50 1.01 -7.55
C GLY A 311 9.47 2.11 -7.34
N VAL A 312 9.46 3.05 -8.28
CA VAL A 312 8.45 4.11 -8.38
C VAL A 312 7.87 4.09 -9.79
N ALA A 313 6.56 4.22 -9.88
CA ALA A 313 5.86 4.45 -11.14
C ALA A 313 5.01 5.70 -11.03
N PHE A 314 4.87 6.43 -12.13
CA PHE A 314 4.10 7.67 -12.18
C PHE A 314 2.82 7.49 -12.98
N THR A 315 1.82 8.30 -12.65
CA THR A 315 0.58 8.45 -13.39
C THR A 315 -0.02 9.84 -13.14
N THR A 316 -1.10 10.16 -13.84
CA THR A 316 -1.96 11.31 -13.53
C THR A 316 -3.34 10.84 -13.08
N LEU A 317 -4.00 11.64 -12.24
CA LEU A 317 -5.35 11.32 -11.76
C LEU A 317 -6.32 11.09 -12.91
N ASP A 318 -6.30 11.99 -13.91
CA ASP A 318 -7.24 11.92 -15.02
C ASP A 318 -7.05 10.63 -15.83
N GLU A 319 -5.81 10.31 -16.20
CA GLU A 319 -5.53 9.12 -17.01
C GLU A 319 -5.84 7.81 -16.25
N ILE A 320 -5.47 7.72 -14.97
CA ILE A 320 -5.69 6.49 -14.22
C ILE A 320 -7.17 6.25 -13.90
N VAL A 321 -7.92 7.31 -13.59
CA VAL A 321 -9.36 7.21 -13.33
C VAL A 321 -10.12 6.86 -14.61
N ASP A 322 -9.83 7.53 -15.72
CA ASP A 322 -10.43 7.20 -17.01
C ASP A 322 -10.15 5.74 -17.38
N TYR A 323 -8.89 5.31 -17.27
CA TYR A 323 -8.51 3.93 -17.59
C TYR A 323 -9.26 2.90 -16.75
N ILE A 324 -9.36 3.12 -15.42
CA ILE A 324 -10.09 2.22 -14.51
C ILE A 324 -11.58 2.16 -14.88
N LYS A 325 -12.18 3.29 -15.24
CA LYS A 325 -13.61 3.35 -15.62
C LYS A 325 -13.87 2.67 -16.96
N ASP A 326 -13.01 2.92 -17.96
CA ASP A 326 -13.16 2.41 -19.32
C ASP A 326 -12.92 0.88 -19.41
N HIS A 327 -12.08 0.33 -18.50
CA HIS A 327 -11.70 -1.09 -18.47
C HIS A 327 -12.17 -1.79 -17.20
N SER A 328 -13.35 -1.42 -16.70
CA SER A 328 -13.87 -1.97 -15.44
C SER A 328 -14.61 -3.29 -15.63
N LEU A 329 -14.29 -4.27 -14.78
CA LEU A 329 -15.08 -5.51 -14.60
C LEU A 329 -16.45 -5.22 -13.92
N VAL A 330 -16.51 -4.16 -13.10
CA VAL A 330 -17.70 -3.79 -12.33
C VAL A 330 -18.24 -2.49 -12.88
N ARG A 331 -19.51 -2.45 -13.18
CA ARG A 331 -20.22 -1.23 -13.55
C ARG A 331 -21.06 -0.74 -12.37
N GLU A 332 -21.27 0.55 -12.26
CA GLU A 332 -22.02 1.16 -11.17
C GLU A 332 -23.44 0.57 -11.07
N GLU A 333 -24.05 0.25 -12.21
CA GLU A 333 -25.36 -0.39 -12.34
C GLU A 333 -25.42 -1.79 -11.67
N ASP A 334 -24.31 -2.56 -11.73
CA ASP A 334 -24.24 -3.91 -11.17
C ASP A 334 -24.21 -3.89 -9.63
N THR A 335 -23.68 -2.82 -9.05
CA THR A 335 -23.60 -2.64 -7.59
C THR A 335 -24.95 -2.28 -6.98
N GLU A 336 -25.84 -1.59 -7.70
CA GLU A 336 -27.19 -1.28 -7.25
C GLU A 336 -28.08 -2.53 -7.20
N LEU A 337 -27.80 -3.53 -8.03
CA LEU A 337 -28.52 -4.80 -8.07
C LEU A 337 -28.03 -5.83 -7.06
N GLY A 338 -26.99 -5.51 -6.25
CA GLY A 338 -26.42 -6.43 -5.27
C GLY A 338 -25.68 -7.63 -5.89
N ILE A 339 -25.38 -7.58 -7.17
CA ILE A 339 -24.57 -8.58 -7.87
C ILE A 339 -23.09 -8.30 -7.51
N ARG A 340 -22.50 -9.22 -6.79
CA ARG A 340 -21.10 -9.14 -6.31
C ARG A 340 -20.20 -10.17 -7.01
#